data_9d53a9c1c2feaa69bb19906d420cd9fd
#
_entry.id   9d53a9c1c2feaa69bb19906d420cd9fd
#
_cell.length_a   1.000
_cell.length_b   1.000
_cell.length_c   1.000
_cell.angle_alpha   90.00
_cell.angle_beta   90.00
_cell.angle_gamma   90.00
#
_symmetry.space_group_name_H-M   'P 1'
#
loop_
_entity.id
_entity.type
_entity.pdbx_description
1 polymer ?
#
loop_
_entity_poly.entity_id
_entity_poly.type
_entity_poly.pdbx_seq_one_letter_code
_entity_poly.pdbx_strand_id
1 'polypeptide(L)'
;MNKITFCIPSKSNLRYLKTCIPSIRNNAYRNDHEIIIFVDSDEDGTIEWLKQVKDEYNLSYYVNPKLGEELYGIGRAYDFCIEKSTTDVFMIFHADMILGKNADFEVYKHLKEKTVVCAT
;
A
#
# COMPACT_ATOMS: atom_id res chain seq x y z
N MET A 1 10.93 -3.08 -15.66
CA MET A 1 10.50 -3.76 -14.42
C MET A 1 9.08 -4.32 -14.57
N ASN A 2 8.79 -5.39 -13.88
CA ASN A 2 7.44 -5.93 -13.82
C ASN A 2 6.58 -5.13 -12.85
N LYS A 3 5.27 -5.29 -12.99
CA LYS A 3 4.29 -4.75 -12.06
C LYS A 3 4.48 -5.34 -10.67
N ILE A 4 4.42 -4.52 -9.64
CA ILE A 4 4.51 -4.94 -8.24
C ILE A 4 3.28 -4.49 -7.48
N THR A 5 3.13 -4.97 -6.24
CA THR A 5 2.04 -4.59 -5.35
C THR A 5 2.57 -3.79 -4.18
N PHE A 6 2.03 -2.60 -3.97
CA PHE A 6 2.24 -1.83 -2.74
C PHE A 6 1.25 -2.29 -1.69
N CYS A 7 1.75 -2.80 -0.58
CA CYS A 7 0.93 -3.26 0.55
C CYS A 7 0.97 -2.20 1.65
N ILE A 8 -0.18 -1.60 1.95
CA ILE A 8 -0.27 -0.42 2.81
C ILE A 8 -1.29 -0.64 3.92
N PRO A 9 -0.87 -1.05 5.12
CA PRO A 9 -1.77 -1.05 6.28
C PRO A 9 -2.07 0.37 6.74
N SER A 10 -3.30 0.59 7.18
CA SER A 10 -3.74 1.89 7.70
C SER A 10 -4.43 1.71 9.05
N LYS A 11 -4.04 2.53 10.02
CA LYS A 11 -4.65 2.59 11.34
C LYS A 11 -5.02 4.05 11.60
N SER A 12 -6.19 4.45 11.09
CA SER A 12 -6.65 5.84 11.14
C SER A 12 -5.59 6.81 10.60
N ASN A 13 -5.08 6.51 9.40
CA ASN A 13 -3.99 7.25 8.77
C ASN A 13 -4.43 8.12 7.60
N LEU A 14 -5.69 8.56 7.56
CA LEU A 14 -6.24 9.32 6.44
C LEU A 14 -5.36 10.51 6.04
N ARG A 15 -4.92 11.27 7.02
CA ARG A 15 -4.07 12.43 6.81
C ARG A 15 -2.83 12.10 5.97
N TYR A 16 -2.22 10.94 6.25
CA TYR A 16 -1.01 10.51 5.57
C TYR A 16 -1.32 9.84 4.23
N LEU A 17 -2.38 9.06 4.15
CA LEU A 17 -2.79 8.40 2.92
C LEU A 17 -3.05 9.39 1.79
N LYS A 18 -3.57 10.56 2.11
CA LYS A 18 -3.83 11.62 1.13
C LYS A 18 -2.56 12.13 0.43
N THR A 19 -1.40 11.90 0.99
CA THR A 19 -0.11 12.22 0.38
C THR A 19 0.58 10.94 -0.15
N CYS A 20 0.52 9.87 0.60
CA CYS A 20 1.15 8.59 0.27
C CYS A 20 0.65 8.05 -1.08
N ILE A 21 -0.65 7.89 -1.24
CA ILE A 21 -1.24 7.28 -2.45
C ILE A 21 -0.97 8.09 -3.70
N PRO A 22 -1.20 9.41 -3.72
CA PRO A 22 -0.84 10.20 -4.90
C PRO A 22 0.65 10.14 -5.24
N SER A 23 1.53 10.02 -4.24
CA SER A 23 2.96 9.95 -4.49
C SER A 23 3.33 8.69 -5.30
N ILE A 24 2.67 7.58 -5.03
CA ILE A 24 2.89 6.34 -5.78
C ILE A 24 2.50 6.55 -7.25
N ARG A 25 1.31 7.07 -7.51
CA ARG A 25 0.83 7.26 -8.88
C ARG A 25 1.61 8.31 -9.66
N ASN A 26 2.09 9.35 -8.98
CA ASN A 26 2.80 10.46 -9.63
C ASN A 26 4.31 10.21 -9.78
N ASN A 27 4.92 9.44 -8.89
CA ASN A 27 6.38 9.31 -8.83
C ASN A 27 6.91 7.95 -9.25
N ALA A 28 6.09 6.89 -9.25
CA ALA A 28 6.54 5.57 -9.65
C ALA A 28 6.98 5.55 -11.10
N TYR A 29 7.98 4.75 -11.42
CA TYR A 29 8.43 4.50 -12.78
C TYR A 29 7.30 3.88 -13.63
N ARG A 30 6.56 2.91 -13.03
CA ARG A 30 5.33 2.36 -13.61
C ARG A 30 4.14 2.92 -12.87
N ASN A 31 3.16 3.43 -13.59
CA ASN A 31 1.95 3.99 -12.99
C ASN A 31 0.82 2.97 -12.80
N ASP A 32 1.04 1.71 -13.15
CA ASP A 32 0.03 0.65 -13.09
C ASP A 32 0.27 -0.40 -12.01
N HIS A 33 1.18 -0.13 -11.07
CA HIS A 33 1.38 -1.02 -9.92
C HIS A 33 0.07 -1.23 -9.15
N GLU A 34 -0.09 -2.42 -8.60
CA GLU A 34 -1.22 -2.71 -7.72
C GLU A 34 -1.02 -1.98 -6.39
N ILE A 35 -2.08 -1.35 -5.89
CA ILE A 35 -2.08 -0.74 -4.56
C ILE A 35 -3.17 -1.42 -3.75
N ILE A 36 -2.81 -2.03 -2.62
CA ILE A 36 -3.75 -2.66 -1.70
C ILE A 36 -3.61 -2.00 -0.34
N ILE A 37 -4.71 -1.48 0.18
CA ILE A 37 -4.78 -0.85 1.49
C ILE A 37 -5.59 -1.74 2.42
N PHE A 38 -5.06 -2.03 3.59
CA PHE A 38 -5.80 -2.72 4.64
C PHE A 38 -6.14 -1.73 5.75
N VAL A 39 -7.44 -1.52 5.97
CA VAL A 39 -7.94 -0.58 6.98
C VAL A 39 -8.13 -1.33 8.28
N ASP A 40 -7.18 -1.18 9.20
CA ASP A 40 -7.20 -1.85 10.50
C ASP A 40 -8.07 -1.10 11.51
N SER A 41 -8.07 0.23 11.44
CA SER A 41 -9.01 1.07 12.18
C SER A 41 -9.37 2.30 11.37
N ASP A 42 -10.56 2.85 11.64
CA ASP A 42 -11.10 4.01 10.93
C ASP A 42 -11.82 4.93 11.91
N GLU A 43 -11.08 5.85 12.52
CA GLU A 43 -11.63 6.87 13.42
C GLU A 43 -11.63 8.25 12.75
N ASP A 44 -11.18 8.36 11.49
CA ASP A 44 -10.94 9.63 10.81
C ASP A 44 -11.58 9.74 9.42
N GLY A 45 -12.40 8.78 9.03
CA GLY A 45 -13.07 8.82 7.73
C GLY A 45 -12.25 8.22 6.59
N THR A 46 -11.28 7.36 6.90
CA THR A 46 -10.43 6.70 5.90
C THR A 46 -11.25 5.92 4.87
N ILE A 47 -12.19 5.09 5.31
CA ILE A 47 -13.00 4.26 4.40
C ILE A 47 -13.81 5.14 3.45
N GLU A 48 -14.42 6.19 3.96
CA GLU A 48 -15.22 7.09 3.13
C GLU A 48 -14.37 7.75 2.04
N TRP A 49 -13.16 8.18 2.39
CA TRP A 49 -12.24 8.76 1.43
C TRP A 49 -11.79 7.74 0.39
N LEU A 50 -11.47 6.51 0.82
CA LEU A 50 -11.06 5.44 -0.10
C LEU A 50 -12.17 5.11 -1.10
N LYS A 51 -13.43 5.10 -0.67
CA LYS A 51 -14.56 4.91 -1.58
C LYS A 51 -14.60 5.97 -2.67
N GLN A 52 -14.29 7.22 -2.32
CA GLN A 52 -14.31 8.35 -3.26
C GLN A 52 -13.18 8.29 -4.29
N VAL A 53 -11.98 7.84 -3.89
CA VAL A 53 -10.77 7.94 -4.72
C VAL A 53 -10.30 6.61 -5.32
N LYS A 54 -10.94 5.52 -4.98
CA LYS A 54 -10.50 4.18 -5.38
C LYS A 54 -10.38 4.03 -6.91
N ASP A 55 -11.30 4.58 -7.68
CA ASP A 55 -11.25 4.51 -9.14
C ASP A 55 -10.20 5.47 -9.70
N GLU A 56 -10.11 6.68 -9.14
CA GLU A 56 -9.12 7.68 -9.55
C GLU A 56 -7.70 7.13 -9.44
N TYR A 57 -7.38 6.48 -8.33
CA TYR A 57 -6.04 5.95 -8.08
C TYR A 57 -5.90 4.47 -8.44
N ASN A 58 -6.96 3.85 -8.93
CA ASN A 58 -6.97 2.43 -9.29
C ASN A 58 -6.42 1.55 -8.18
N LEU A 59 -7.00 1.68 -6.98
CA LEU A 59 -6.58 0.94 -5.80
C LEU A 59 -7.67 -0.02 -5.34
N SER A 60 -7.27 -0.99 -4.53
CA SER A 60 -8.17 -1.87 -3.79
C SER A 60 -7.98 -1.62 -2.30
N TYR A 61 -9.06 -1.77 -1.51
CA TYR A 61 -8.93 -1.72 -0.07
C TYR A 61 -9.79 -2.80 0.57
N TYR A 62 -9.36 -3.22 1.74
CA TYR A 62 -10.04 -4.23 2.54
C TYR A 62 -10.12 -3.71 3.97
N VAL A 63 -11.16 -4.11 4.67
CA VAL A 63 -11.43 -3.61 6.02
C VAL A 63 -11.32 -4.75 7.02
N ASN A 64 -10.70 -4.46 8.16
CA ASN A 64 -10.65 -5.39 9.28
C ASN A 64 -12.07 -5.89 9.62
N PRO A 65 -12.32 -7.22 9.57
CA PRO A 65 -13.65 -7.76 9.89
C PRO A 65 -14.15 -7.40 11.29
N LYS A 66 -13.23 -7.08 12.20
CA LYS A 66 -13.54 -6.65 13.57
C LYS A 66 -13.26 -5.17 13.78
N LEU A 67 -13.54 -4.37 12.77
CA LEU A 67 -13.31 -2.93 12.81
C LEU A 67 -14.01 -2.31 14.05
N GLY A 68 -13.24 -1.54 14.82
CA GLY A 68 -13.74 -0.90 16.03
C GLY A 68 -13.74 -1.80 17.26
N GLU A 69 -13.45 -3.09 17.11
CA GLU A 69 -13.46 -4.06 18.22
C GLU A 69 -12.05 -4.55 18.54
N GLU A 70 -11.33 -5.04 17.52
CA GLU A 70 -10.03 -5.67 17.70
C GLU A 70 -9.14 -5.32 16.51
N LEU A 71 -7.90 -4.91 16.77
CA LEU A 71 -6.91 -4.65 15.73
C LEU A 71 -6.33 -5.96 15.21
N TYR A 72 -6.10 -6.03 13.91
CA TYR A 72 -5.33 -7.12 13.30
C TYR A 72 -3.86 -7.04 13.69
N GLY A 73 -3.33 -5.82 13.78
CA GLY A 73 -1.91 -5.60 13.92
C GLY A 73 -1.20 -5.58 12.58
N ILE A 74 -0.01 -4.97 12.57
CA ILE A 74 0.71 -4.67 11.34
C ILE A 74 1.13 -5.94 10.57
N GLY A 75 1.57 -6.98 11.28
CA GLY A 75 1.99 -8.23 10.63
C GLY A 75 0.85 -8.91 9.89
N ARG A 76 -0.30 -9.08 10.54
CA ARG A 76 -1.48 -9.69 9.92
C ARG A 76 -2.03 -8.84 8.78
N ALA A 77 -1.95 -7.51 8.91
CA ALA A 77 -2.38 -6.59 7.86
C ALA A 77 -1.54 -6.76 6.60
N TYR A 78 -0.22 -6.86 6.72
CA TYR A 78 0.65 -7.13 5.59
C TYR A 78 0.38 -8.51 4.99
N ASP A 79 0.24 -9.54 5.80
CA ASP A 79 -0.07 -10.89 5.32
C ASP A 79 -1.37 -10.88 4.51
N PHE A 80 -2.37 -10.15 4.97
CA PHE A 80 -3.64 -10.01 4.26
C PHE A 80 -3.44 -9.36 2.89
N CYS A 81 -2.70 -8.27 2.82
CA CYS A 81 -2.40 -7.59 1.56
C CYS A 81 -1.66 -8.51 0.60
N ILE A 82 -0.67 -9.25 1.09
CA ILE A 82 0.13 -10.17 0.28
C ILE A 82 -0.76 -11.28 -0.29
N GLU A 83 -1.66 -11.84 0.50
CA GLU A 83 -2.62 -12.85 0.03
C GLU A 83 -3.50 -12.33 -1.10
N LYS A 84 -3.87 -11.05 -1.05
CA LYS A 84 -4.73 -10.44 -2.09
C LYS A 84 -3.94 -9.95 -3.29
N SER A 85 -2.62 -9.90 -3.20
CA SER A 85 -1.75 -9.44 -4.27
C SER A 85 -1.83 -10.37 -5.48
N THR A 86 -1.83 -9.76 -6.67
CA THR A 86 -1.84 -10.48 -7.95
C THR A 86 -0.49 -10.50 -8.64
N THR A 87 0.54 -9.95 -8.01
CA THR A 87 1.89 -9.86 -8.57
C THR A 87 2.87 -10.75 -7.80
N ASP A 88 4.01 -11.06 -8.43
CA ASP A 88 5.04 -11.92 -7.82
C ASP A 88 5.91 -11.17 -6.82
N VAL A 89 5.90 -9.85 -6.89
CA VAL A 89 6.72 -8.99 -6.03
C VAL A 89 5.83 -8.00 -5.32
N PHE A 90 6.03 -7.83 -4.05
CA PHE A 90 5.30 -6.84 -3.26
C PHE A 90 6.27 -5.95 -2.50
N MET A 91 5.83 -4.74 -2.22
CA MET A 91 6.56 -3.75 -1.45
C MET A 91 5.81 -3.45 -0.16
N ILE A 92 6.49 -3.64 0.97
CA ILE A 92 5.99 -3.21 2.27
C ILE A 92 6.08 -1.69 2.31
N PHE A 93 4.95 -1.03 2.46
CA PHE A 93 4.88 0.43 2.38
C PHE A 93 3.99 0.96 3.49
N HIS A 94 4.51 1.86 4.31
CA HIS A 94 3.72 2.45 5.39
C HIS A 94 2.85 3.60 4.87
N ALA A 95 1.73 3.84 5.55
CA ALA A 95 0.77 4.87 5.16
C ALA A 95 1.36 6.29 5.23
N ASP A 96 2.39 6.50 6.04
CA ASP A 96 3.07 7.79 6.21
C ASP A 96 4.30 7.97 5.31
N MET A 97 4.53 7.05 4.38
CA MET A 97 5.66 7.14 3.44
C MET A 97 5.25 7.85 2.16
N ILE A 98 6.22 8.51 1.55
CA ILE A 98 6.07 9.16 0.26
C ILE A 98 7.06 8.49 -0.70
N LEU A 99 6.57 8.04 -1.86
CA LEU A 99 7.44 7.45 -2.86
C LEU A 99 8.19 8.55 -3.61
N GLY A 100 9.52 8.44 -3.63
CA GLY A 100 10.35 9.31 -4.43
C GLY A 100 10.30 8.97 -5.91
N LYS A 101 10.76 9.88 -6.75
CA LYS A 101 10.76 9.71 -8.20
C LYS A 101 11.54 8.45 -8.61
N ASN A 102 10.86 7.53 -9.31
CA ASN A 102 11.43 6.26 -9.81
C ASN A 102 12.03 5.36 -8.71
N ALA A 103 11.66 5.57 -7.44
CA ALA A 103 12.20 4.76 -6.34
C ALA A 103 11.81 3.28 -6.48
N ASP A 104 10.65 2.96 -7.05
CA ASP A 104 10.25 1.60 -7.35
C ASP A 104 11.24 0.91 -8.29
N PHE A 105 11.66 1.58 -9.36
CA PHE A 105 12.64 1.05 -10.31
C PHE A 105 14.01 0.88 -9.65
N GLU A 106 14.45 1.86 -8.88
CA GLU A 106 15.76 1.83 -8.21
C GLU A 106 15.88 0.67 -7.24
N VAL A 107 14.81 0.38 -6.50
CA VAL A 107 14.80 -0.76 -5.58
C VAL A 107 14.68 -2.08 -6.34
N TYR A 108 13.79 -2.12 -7.34
CA TYR A 108 13.52 -3.34 -8.10
C TYR A 108 14.75 -3.89 -8.81
N LYS A 109 15.60 -3.03 -9.36
CA LYS A 109 16.81 -3.48 -10.12
C LYS A 109 17.81 -4.25 -9.25
N HIS A 110 17.73 -4.14 -7.94
CA HIS A 110 18.57 -4.89 -7.00
C HIS A 110 17.92 -6.18 -6.51
N LEU A 111 16.68 -6.44 -6.92
CA LEU A 111 15.93 -7.59 -6.46
C LEU A 111 16.45 -8.87 -7.12
N LYS A 112 16.66 -9.90 -6.31
CA LYS A 112 17.01 -11.25 -6.73
C LYS A 112 16.03 -12.22 -6.12
N GLU A 113 15.95 -13.42 -6.70
CA GLU A 113 15.10 -14.48 -6.15
C GLU A 113 15.42 -14.72 -4.67
N LYS A 114 14.39 -14.83 -3.85
CA LYS A 114 14.47 -15.08 -2.39
C LYS A 114 15.26 -14.00 -1.63
N THR A 115 15.23 -12.77 -2.13
CA THR A 115 15.90 -11.64 -1.44
C THR A 115 14.90 -10.57 -1.06
N VAL A 116 15.29 -9.76 -0.07
CA VAL A 116 14.58 -8.55 0.33
C VAL A 116 15.53 -7.38 0.07
N VAL A 117 15.03 -6.35 -0.59
CA VAL A 117 15.78 -5.12 -0.82
C VAL A 117 15.17 -4.01 0.01
N CYS A 118 15.99 -3.32 0.80
CA CYS A 118 15.55 -2.20 1.61
C CYS A 118 16.08 -0.90 1.01
N ALA A 119 15.20 0.10 0.92
CA ALA A 119 15.58 1.47 0.59
C ALA A 119 15.97 2.20 1.88
N THR A 120 17.09 2.86 1.86
CA THR A 120 17.58 3.64 3.01
C THR A 120 17.78 5.09 2.65
#